data_4b54fc3f13adaf72783d23c2aa55c7d5
#
_entry.id   4b54fc3f13adaf72783d23c2aa55c7d5
#
_cell.length_a   1.000
_cell.length_b   1.000
_cell.length_c   1.000
_cell.angle_alpha   90.00
_cell.angle_beta   90.00
_cell.angle_gamma   90.00
#
_symmetry.space_group_name_H-M   'P 1'
#
loop_
_entity.id
_entity.type
_entity.pdbx_description
1 polymer ?
#
loop_
_entity_poly.entity_id
_entity_poly.type
_entity_poly.pdbx_seq_one_letter_code
_entity_poly.pdbx_strand_id
1 'polypeptide(L)'
;MVPASLAGAAKAHPDKRIALYFQDEARFGQKGRCCRRWWLRGQRPTGPVDQRHTFAYVFAAIEPATGRDFCLVLPTVSTAAMNLFLQRFAATLPEHEHAIMVLDGAGWHISHELVVPDNVTLLRLPPYSPELNPVERVWLHLRERNLSHRVLEGYTAVVDALCQAWCQLTPERLQSLCGYPWIEQVIG
;
A
#
# COMPACT_ATOMS: atom_id res chain seq x y z
N MET A 1 -15.74 3.53 -13.65
CA MET A 1 -14.35 3.36 -14.12
C MET A 1 -13.86 1.94 -13.81
N VAL A 2 -13.69 1.56 -12.55
CA VAL A 2 -13.19 0.21 -12.16
C VAL A 2 -13.99 -0.95 -12.81
N PRO A 3 -15.35 -0.99 -12.74
CA PRO A 3 -16.12 -2.08 -13.37
C PRO A 3 -15.88 -2.25 -14.88
N ALA A 4 -15.79 -1.13 -15.61
CA ALA A 4 -15.54 -1.18 -17.04
C ALA A 4 -14.13 -1.69 -17.37
N SER A 5 -13.14 -1.35 -16.55
CA SER A 5 -11.76 -1.84 -16.72
C SER A 5 -11.65 -3.33 -16.39
N LEU A 6 -12.36 -3.82 -15.35
CA LEU A 6 -12.44 -5.25 -15.04
C LEU A 6 -13.08 -6.04 -16.18
N ALA A 7 -14.20 -5.56 -16.72
CA ALA A 7 -14.86 -6.20 -17.85
C ALA A 7 -13.99 -6.17 -19.13
N GLY A 8 -13.25 -5.09 -19.35
CA GLY A 8 -12.29 -4.98 -20.45
C GLY A 8 -11.14 -5.98 -20.33
N ALA A 9 -10.53 -6.07 -19.14
CA ALA A 9 -9.45 -7.00 -18.88
C ALA A 9 -9.92 -8.47 -18.99
N ALA A 10 -11.11 -8.81 -18.49
CA ALA A 10 -11.68 -10.14 -18.63
C ALA A 10 -11.90 -10.54 -20.10
N LYS A 11 -12.28 -9.59 -20.95
CA LYS A 11 -12.38 -9.83 -22.40
C LYS A 11 -11.02 -9.99 -23.09
N ALA A 12 -10.02 -9.23 -22.65
CA ALA A 12 -8.66 -9.29 -23.19
C ALA A 12 -7.92 -10.56 -22.75
N HIS A 13 -8.25 -11.09 -21.59
CA HIS A 13 -7.58 -12.24 -20.97
C HIS A 13 -8.63 -13.30 -20.52
N PRO A 14 -9.36 -13.96 -21.46
CA PRO A 14 -10.48 -14.83 -21.13
C PRO A 14 -10.07 -16.07 -20.30
N ASP A 15 -8.81 -16.49 -20.43
CA ASP A 15 -8.26 -17.66 -19.74
C ASP A 15 -7.58 -17.32 -18.40
N LYS A 16 -7.66 -16.03 -17.97
CA LYS A 16 -7.02 -15.59 -16.73
C LYS A 16 -8.04 -15.13 -15.69
N ARG A 17 -7.74 -15.42 -14.43
CA ARG A 17 -8.39 -14.77 -13.30
C ARG A 17 -7.97 -13.29 -13.27
N ILE A 18 -8.94 -12.40 -13.24
CA ILE A 18 -8.68 -10.97 -13.07
C ILE A 18 -8.68 -10.64 -11.58
N ALA A 19 -7.53 -10.20 -11.06
CA ALA A 19 -7.37 -9.80 -9.67
C ALA A 19 -7.27 -8.28 -9.54
N LEU A 20 -8.03 -7.69 -8.62
CA LEU A 20 -8.04 -6.25 -8.38
C LEU A 20 -7.14 -5.91 -7.18
N TYR A 21 -6.04 -5.23 -7.46
CA TYR A 21 -5.11 -4.72 -6.45
C TYR A 21 -5.23 -3.20 -6.31
N PHE A 22 -5.04 -2.71 -5.10
CA PHE A 22 -4.84 -1.29 -4.82
C PHE A 22 -3.40 -1.09 -4.38
N GLN A 23 -2.74 -0.14 -5.02
CA GLN A 23 -1.34 0.17 -4.78
C GLN A 23 -1.22 1.58 -4.21
N ASP A 24 -0.26 1.77 -3.30
CA ASP A 24 0.09 3.08 -2.73
C ASP A 24 1.50 3.07 -2.15
N GLU A 25 2.07 4.26 -1.91
CA GLU A 25 3.32 4.44 -1.21
C GLU A 25 3.16 5.29 0.04
N ALA A 26 3.84 4.90 1.09
CA ALA A 26 3.90 5.70 2.31
C ALA A 26 5.32 5.88 2.82
N ARG A 27 5.62 7.11 3.26
CA ARG A 27 6.85 7.42 3.95
C ARG A 27 6.70 7.18 5.44
N PHE A 28 7.66 6.43 5.99
CA PHE A 28 7.78 6.17 7.42
C PHE A 28 9.18 6.47 7.91
N GLY A 29 9.33 6.83 9.17
CA GLY A 29 10.65 7.12 9.72
C GLY A 29 10.65 7.51 11.17
N GLN A 30 11.77 8.09 11.59
CA GLN A 30 12.01 8.47 12.98
C GLN A 30 11.03 9.53 13.48
N LYS A 31 10.67 10.51 12.66
CA LYS A 31 9.65 11.50 12.99
C LYS A 31 8.26 10.89 12.85
N GLY A 32 7.91 10.05 13.83
CA GLY A 32 6.61 9.37 13.89
C GLY A 32 5.45 10.31 14.23
N ARG A 33 4.24 9.86 13.96
CA ARG A 33 3.00 10.56 14.33
C ARG A 33 2.63 10.23 15.78
N CYS A 34 2.26 11.24 16.55
CA CYS A 34 1.64 11.03 17.86
C CYS A 34 0.21 10.52 17.65
N CYS A 35 -0.13 9.36 18.22
CA CYS A 35 -1.49 8.86 18.22
C CYS A 35 -2.24 9.28 19.48
N ARG A 36 -3.58 9.25 19.42
CA ARG A 36 -4.43 9.44 20.60
C ARG A 36 -4.34 8.20 21.49
N ARG A 37 -4.28 8.45 22.81
CA ARG A 37 -4.27 7.38 23.83
C ARG A 37 -5.32 7.66 24.89
N TRP A 38 -5.87 6.58 25.46
CA TRP A 38 -6.60 6.67 26.72
C TRP A 38 -5.63 7.00 27.84
N TRP A 39 -5.99 7.99 28.67
CA TRP A 39 -5.18 8.45 29.78
C TRP A 39 -6.06 8.92 30.94
N LEU A 40 -5.46 9.16 32.11
CA LEU A 40 -6.18 9.66 33.26
C LEU A 40 -6.76 11.05 32.96
N ARG A 41 -8.03 11.25 33.35
CA ARG A 41 -8.73 12.52 33.16
C ARG A 41 -7.98 13.64 33.85
N GLY A 42 -7.77 14.76 33.19
CA GLY A 42 -7.07 15.94 33.72
C GLY A 42 -5.54 15.87 33.64
N GLN A 43 -4.96 14.76 33.15
CA GLN A 43 -3.53 14.64 32.94
C GLN A 43 -3.22 14.56 31.43
N ARG A 44 -2.11 15.17 31.02
CA ARG A 44 -1.62 15.07 29.64
C ARG A 44 -0.61 13.93 29.56
N PRO A 45 -0.84 12.92 28.66
CA PRO A 45 0.15 11.86 28.49
C PRO A 45 1.45 12.43 27.93
N THR A 46 2.57 11.98 28.47
CA THR A 46 3.91 12.26 27.95
C THR A 46 4.43 11.02 27.23
N GLY A 47 5.28 11.22 26.24
CA GLY A 47 5.91 10.12 25.50
C GLY A 47 7.13 10.59 24.72
N PRO A 48 8.02 9.68 24.34
CA PRO A 48 9.18 10.02 23.53
C PRO A 48 8.72 10.53 22.16
N VAL A 49 9.40 11.57 21.67
CA VAL A 49 9.24 12.11 20.32
C VAL A 49 10.60 12.10 19.66
N ASP A 50 10.74 11.35 18.57
CA ASP A 50 11.93 11.38 17.74
C ASP A 50 11.82 12.53 16.74
N GLN A 51 12.81 13.43 16.71
CA GLN A 51 12.84 14.58 15.81
C GLN A 51 13.82 14.39 14.63
N ARG A 52 14.51 13.25 14.59
CA ARG A 52 15.45 12.93 13.50
C ARG A 52 14.71 12.67 12.20
N HIS A 53 15.44 12.73 11.07
CA HIS A 53 14.85 12.77 9.74
C HIS A 53 15.25 11.59 8.83
N THR A 54 15.48 10.40 9.40
CA THR A 54 15.71 9.20 8.60
C THR A 54 14.40 8.56 8.23
N PHE A 55 14.20 8.29 6.94
CA PHE A 55 12.97 7.74 6.39
C PHE A 55 13.24 6.57 5.44
N ALA A 56 12.28 5.66 5.34
CA ALA A 56 12.13 4.69 4.28
C ALA A 56 10.73 4.81 3.67
N TYR A 57 10.55 4.25 2.50
CA TYR A 57 9.27 4.25 1.77
C TYR A 57 8.77 2.82 1.64
N VAL A 58 7.51 2.61 1.95
CA VAL A 58 6.82 1.34 1.76
C VAL A 58 5.96 1.46 0.51
N PHE A 59 6.22 0.60 -0.45
CA PHE A 59 5.37 0.38 -1.61
C PHE A 59 4.55 -0.85 -1.35
N ALA A 60 3.23 -0.78 -1.46
CA ALA A 60 2.39 -1.94 -1.25
C ALA A 60 1.30 -2.07 -2.30
N ALA A 61 0.97 -3.30 -2.66
CA ALA A 61 -0.21 -3.67 -3.42
C ALA A 61 -1.02 -4.68 -2.62
N ILE A 62 -2.32 -4.46 -2.49
CA ILE A 62 -3.23 -5.29 -1.69
C ILE A 62 -4.44 -5.66 -2.54
N GLU A 63 -4.82 -6.94 -2.55
CA GLU A 63 -6.07 -7.46 -3.10
C GLU A 63 -7.12 -7.51 -1.98
N PRO A 64 -8.12 -6.61 -1.93
CA PRO A 64 -9.10 -6.58 -0.84
C PRO A 64 -9.93 -7.85 -0.73
N ALA A 65 -10.18 -8.52 -1.84
CA ALA A 65 -11.00 -9.74 -1.88
C ALA A 65 -10.40 -10.90 -1.07
N THR A 66 -9.09 -11.06 -1.13
CA THR A 66 -8.39 -12.21 -0.53
C THR A 66 -7.46 -11.81 0.62
N GLY A 67 -7.12 -10.53 0.73
CA GLY A 67 -6.08 -10.04 1.64
C GLY A 67 -4.66 -10.40 1.18
N ARG A 68 -4.48 -10.89 -0.06
CA ARG A 68 -3.14 -11.07 -0.63
C ARG A 68 -2.48 -9.72 -0.77
N ASP A 69 -1.21 -9.70 -0.49
CA ASP A 69 -0.41 -8.48 -0.54
C ASP A 69 0.97 -8.70 -1.14
N PHE A 70 1.57 -7.61 -1.56
CA PHE A 70 2.97 -7.52 -1.92
C PHE A 70 3.52 -6.20 -1.41
N CYS A 71 4.70 -6.24 -0.79
CA CYS A 71 5.30 -5.06 -0.16
C CYS A 71 6.80 -5.00 -0.42
N LEU A 72 7.30 -3.81 -0.71
CA LEU A 72 8.74 -3.49 -0.72
C LEU A 72 9.02 -2.27 0.16
N VAL A 73 10.12 -2.33 0.91
CA VAL A 73 10.66 -1.17 1.63
C VAL A 73 11.87 -0.64 0.86
N LEU A 74 11.76 0.59 0.39
CA LEU A 74 12.75 1.22 -0.50
C LEU A 74 13.27 2.54 0.11
N PRO A 75 14.48 2.97 -0.24
CA PRO A 75 15.06 4.20 0.30
C PRO A 75 14.47 5.48 -0.30
N THR A 76 13.81 5.38 -1.46
CA THR A 76 13.32 6.54 -2.21
C THR A 76 12.07 6.19 -3.01
N VAL A 77 11.34 7.22 -3.44
CA VAL A 77 10.28 7.14 -4.45
C VAL A 77 10.79 7.72 -5.76
N SER A 78 10.65 6.96 -6.84
CA SER A 78 11.06 7.36 -8.19
C SER A 78 10.44 6.40 -9.21
N THR A 79 10.48 6.74 -10.50
CA THR A 79 10.09 5.83 -11.58
C THR A 79 10.89 4.52 -11.54
N ALA A 80 12.20 4.59 -11.25
CA ALA A 80 13.03 3.39 -11.12
C ALA A 80 12.59 2.49 -9.95
N ALA A 81 12.22 3.09 -8.80
CA ALA A 81 11.68 2.35 -7.66
C ALA A 81 10.33 1.70 -8.00
N MET A 82 9.46 2.42 -8.72
CA MET A 82 8.18 1.88 -9.19
C MET A 82 8.35 0.76 -10.21
N ASN A 83 9.29 0.88 -11.13
CA ASN A 83 9.64 -0.19 -12.08
C ASN A 83 10.11 -1.45 -11.35
N LEU A 84 10.97 -1.30 -10.34
CA LEU A 84 11.41 -2.41 -9.51
C LEU A 84 10.22 -3.05 -8.77
N PHE A 85 9.33 -2.23 -8.21
CA PHE A 85 8.14 -2.71 -7.52
C PHE A 85 7.23 -3.51 -8.46
N LEU A 86 6.89 -2.96 -9.63
CA LEU A 86 6.05 -3.62 -10.62
C LEU A 86 6.65 -4.93 -11.12
N GLN A 87 7.96 -4.94 -11.43
CA GLN A 87 8.66 -6.15 -11.86
C GLN A 87 8.59 -7.25 -10.79
N ARG A 88 8.86 -6.90 -9.52
CA ARG A 88 8.85 -7.86 -8.42
C ARG A 88 7.44 -8.33 -8.09
N PHE A 89 6.46 -7.44 -8.10
CA PHE A 89 5.05 -7.78 -7.93
C PHE A 89 4.57 -8.74 -9.00
N ALA A 90 4.79 -8.40 -10.28
CA ALA A 90 4.38 -9.22 -11.41
C ALA A 90 4.95 -10.64 -11.37
N ALA A 91 6.17 -10.81 -10.85
CA ALA A 91 6.81 -12.12 -10.66
C ALA A 91 6.15 -12.97 -9.56
N THR A 92 5.33 -12.39 -8.68
CA THR A 92 4.58 -13.12 -7.65
C THR A 92 3.21 -13.60 -8.12
N LEU A 93 2.71 -13.07 -9.24
CA LEU A 93 1.42 -13.45 -9.79
C LEU A 93 1.48 -14.83 -10.43
N PRO A 94 0.50 -15.70 -10.19
CA PRO A 94 0.35 -16.97 -10.91
C PRO A 94 0.20 -16.74 -12.42
N GLU A 95 0.65 -17.68 -13.26
CA GLU A 95 0.56 -17.57 -14.72
C GLU A 95 -0.89 -17.39 -15.24
N HIS A 96 -1.85 -17.99 -14.54
CA HIS A 96 -3.27 -17.90 -14.87
C HIS A 96 -3.95 -16.64 -14.29
N GLU A 97 -3.18 -15.65 -13.81
CA GLU A 97 -3.71 -14.42 -13.23
C GLU A 97 -3.25 -13.20 -14.00
N HIS A 98 -4.14 -12.20 -14.10
CA HIS A 98 -3.84 -10.86 -14.60
C HIS A 98 -4.30 -9.83 -13.55
N ALA A 99 -3.38 -8.98 -13.11
CA ALA A 99 -3.69 -7.97 -12.09
C ALA A 99 -4.14 -6.65 -12.74
N ILE A 100 -5.27 -6.12 -12.25
CA ILE A 100 -5.59 -4.70 -12.42
C ILE A 100 -5.11 -4.00 -11.15
N MET A 101 -4.14 -3.12 -11.31
CA MET A 101 -3.56 -2.35 -10.20
C MET A 101 -4.09 -0.92 -10.23
N VAL A 102 -4.90 -0.59 -9.24
CA VAL A 102 -5.44 0.75 -9.02
C VAL A 102 -4.43 1.56 -8.21
N LEU A 103 -4.08 2.74 -8.70
CA LEU A 103 -3.08 3.62 -8.09
C LEU A 103 -3.43 5.10 -8.34
N ASP A 104 -2.79 5.99 -7.63
CA ASP A 104 -2.95 7.42 -7.82
C ASP A 104 -2.21 7.97 -9.06
N GLY A 105 -2.27 9.28 -9.27
CA GLY A 105 -1.62 9.97 -10.39
C GLY A 105 -0.27 10.60 -10.04
N ALA A 106 0.51 10.03 -9.12
CA ALA A 106 1.84 10.54 -8.81
C ALA A 106 2.75 10.57 -10.05
N GLY A 107 3.71 11.51 -10.08
CA GLY A 107 4.55 11.74 -11.26
C GLY A 107 5.30 10.50 -11.76
N TRP A 108 5.74 9.64 -10.86
CA TRP A 108 6.42 8.38 -11.19
C TRP A 108 5.47 7.30 -11.72
N HIS A 109 4.15 7.43 -11.53
CA HIS A 109 3.12 6.55 -12.11
C HIS A 109 2.72 6.94 -13.55
N ILE A 110 3.10 8.14 -13.99
CA ILE A 110 2.76 8.68 -15.33
C ILE A 110 3.99 8.94 -16.19
N SER A 111 5.16 8.62 -15.71
CA SER A 111 6.43 8.78 -16.45
C SER A 111 6.44 7.93 -17.71
N HIS A 112 7.03 8.46 -18.79
CA HIS A 112 7.29 7.69 -20.03
C HIS A 112 8.33 6.57 -19.83
N GLU A 113 9.10 6.62 -18.74
CA GLU A 113 10.06 5.58 -18.37
C GLU A 113 9.45 4.45 -17.56
N LEU A 114 8.13 4.53 -17.25
CA LEU A 114 7.45 3.48 -16.51
C LEU A 114 7.27 2.24 -17.38
N VAL A 115 7.80 1.11 -16.90
CA VAL A 115 7.69 -0.19 -17.56
C VAL A 115 6.62 -1.02 -16.85
N VAL A 116 5.51 -1.25 -17.54
CA VAL A 116 4.39 -2.04 -17.02
C VAL A 116 4.53 -3.48 -17.51
N PRO A 117 4.58 -4.50 -16.62
CA PRO A 117 4.62 -5.90 -17.01
C PRO A 117 3.35 -6.35 -17.75
N ASP A 118 3.46 -7.35 -18.64
CA ASP A 118 2.35 -7.84 -19.49
C ASP A 118 1.17 -8.43 -18.69
N ASN A 119 1.42 -8.93 -17.48
CA ASN A 119 0.40 -9.49 -16.58
C ASN A 119 -0.19 -8.46 -15.60
N VAL A 120 0.08 -7.16 -15.83
CA VAL A 120 -0.43 -6.05 -15.00
C VAL A 120 -1.05 -4.98 -15.89
N THR A 121 -2.22 -4.50 -15.52
CA THR A 121 -2.85 -3.31 -16.10
C THR A 121 -2.98 -2.23 -15.03
N LEU A 122 -2.45 -1.04 -15.28
CA LEU A 122 -2.57 0.09 -14.38
C LEU A 122 -3.88 0.85 -14.60
N LEU A 123 -4.60 1.12 -13.52
CA LEU A 123 -5.82 1.92 -13.52
C LEU A 123 -5.67 3.10 -12.55
N ARG A 124 -5.64 4.32 -13.09
CA ARG A 124 -5.44 5.51 -12.26
C ARG A 124 -6.73 5.96 -11.62
N LEU A 125 -6.64 6.29 -10.33
CA LEU A 125 -7.70 7.00 -9.61
C LEU A 125 -7.87 8.43 -10.13
N PRO A 126 -9.05 9.04 -9.94
CA PRO A 126 -9.22 10.46 -10.17
C PRO A 126 -8.24 11.28 -9.30
N PRO A 127 -7.79 12.44 -9.79
CA PRO A 127 -6.95 13.30 -8.97
C PRO A 127 -7.63 13.68 -7.64
N TYR A 128 -6.81 13.81 -6.58
CA TYR A 128 -7.26 14.24 -5.25
C TYR A 128 -8.36 13.37 -4.62
N SER A 129 -8.31 12.07 -4.84
CA SER A 129 -9.29 11.11 -4.32
C SER A 129 -8.65 10.01 -3.45
N PRO A 130 -7.88 10.35 -2.40
CA PRO A 130 -7.23 9.35 -1.53
C PRO A 130 -8.24 8.47 -0.80
N GLU A 131 -9.47 8.97 -0.58
CA GLU A 131 -10.56 8.21 0.05
C GLU A 131 -11.00 6.99 -0.77
N LEU A 132 -10.65 6.94 -2.06
CA LEU A 132 -10.91 5.80 -2.92
C LEU A 132 -9.79 4.73 -2.84
N ASN A 133 -8.64 5.03 -2.22
CA ASN A 133 -7.57 4.06 -2.05
C ASN A 133 -7.62 3.42 -0.65
N PRO A 134 -8.04 2.16 -0.52
CA PRO A 134 -8.18 1.51 0.78
C PRO A 134 -6.83 1.28 1.48
N VAL A 135 -5.71 1.31 0.77
CA VAL A 135 -4.35 1.15 1.32
C VAL A 135 -4.02 2.26 2.32
N GLU A 136 -4.63 3.44 2.17
CA GLU A 136 -4.48 4.54 3.15
C GLU A 136 -4.89 4.13 4.58
N ARG A 137 -5.88 3.23 4.74
CA ARG A 137 -6.27 2.71 6.06
C ARG A 137 -5.20 1.77 6.63
N VAL A 138 -4.48 1.06 5.78
CA VAL A 138 -3.34 0.23 6.20
C VAL A 138 -2.22 1.12 6.72
N TRP A 139 -1.93 2.22 6.04
CA TRP A 139 -0.94 3.21 6.52
C TRP A 139 -1.33 3.80 7.87
N LEU A 140 -2.60 4.16 8.05
CA LEU A 140 -3.09 4.66 9.32
C LEU A 140 -2.91 3.60 10.43
N HIS A 141 -3.29 2.35 10.15
CA HIS A 141 -3.13 1.24 11.09
C HIS A 141 -1.68 1.03 11.50
N LEU A 142 -0.74 0.98 10.54
CA LEU A 142 0.69 0.82 10.84
C LEU A 142 1.24 1.98 11.65
N ARG A 143 0.88 3.23 11.30
CA ARG A 143 1.31 4.43 12.04
C ARG A 143 0.83 4.43 13.49
N GLU A 144 -0.40 4.02 13.72
CA GLU A 144 -1.01 4.10 15.06
C GLU A 144 -0.70 2.89 15.94
N ARG A 145 -0.70 1.69 15.39
CA ARG A 145 -0.60 0.45 16.16
C ARG A 145 0.83 -0.07 16.28
N ASN A 146 1.63 0.06 15.24
CA ASN A 146 2.93 -0.59 15.18
C ASN A 146 4.11 0.37 15.33
N LEU A 147 3.98 1.61 14.81
CA LEU A 147 5.11 2.53 14.69
C LEU A 147 5.01 3.79 15.56
N SER A 148 3.88 4.01 16.23
CA SER A 148 3.71 5.16 17.11
C SER A 148 4.57 5.05 18.37
N HIS A 149 5.09 6.19 18.84
CA HIS A 149 5.87 6.30 20.09
C HIS A 149 7.15 5.44 20.13
N ARG A 150 7.70 5.09 18.99
CA ARG A 150 8.99 4.39 18.88
C ARG A 150 10.11 5.39 18.62
N VAL A 151 11.25 5.15 19.24
CA VAL A 151 12.52 5.81 18.93
C VAL A 151 13.34 4.79 18.11
N LEU A 152 13.59 5.12 16.85
CA LEU A 152 14.27 4.21 15.92
C LEU A 152 15.67 4.74 15.61
N GLU A 153 16.69 3.91 15.83
CA GLU A 153 18.09 4.33 15.67
C GLU A 153 18.63 4.04 14.27
N GLY A 154 18.54 5.07 13.40
CA GLY A 154 19.06 5.01 12.04
C GLY A 154 18.15 4.30 11.05
N TYR A 155 18.65 4.19 9.82
CA TYR A 155 17.89 3.65 8.68
C TYR A 155 17.54 2.17 8.84
N THR A 156 18.48 1.35 9.29
CA THR A 156 18.26 -0.09 9.47
C THR A 156 17.13 -0.35 10.48
N ALA A 157 17.13 0.36 11.63
CA ALA A 157 16.06 0.21 12.62
C ALA A 157 14.69 0.64 12.08
N VAL A 158 14.65 1.64 11.17
CA VAL A 158 13.40 2.03 10.48
C VAL A 158 12.92 0.91 9.56
N VAL A 159 13.81 0.36 8.73
CA VAL A 159 13.47 -0.74 7.81
C VAL A 159 13.01 -1.97 8.58
N ASP A 160 13.75 -2.39 9.62
CA ASP A 160 13.41 -3.56 10.44
C ASP A 160 12.03 -3.40 11.12
N ALA A 161 11.77 -2.20 11.67
CA ALA A 161 10.48 -1.92 12.30
C ALA A 161 9.31 -1.96 11.29
N LEU A 162 9.55 -1.50 10.05
CA LEU A 162 8.57 -1.56 8.96
C LEU A 162 8.30 -3.00 8.52
N CYS A 163 9.36 -3.78 8.28
CA CYS A 163 9.23 -5.18 7.90
C CYS A 163 8.50 -5.99 8.98
N GLN A 164 8.87 -5.81 10.26
CA GLN A 164 8.19 -6.46 11.39
C GLN A 164 6.71 -6.06 11.47
N ALA A 165 6.41 -4.77 11.30
CA ALA A 165 5.05 -4.27 11.35
C ALA A 165 4.19 -4.82 10.19
N TRP A 166 4.76 -4.88 8.99
CA TRP A 166 4.08 -5.45 7.81
C TRP A 166 3.80 -6.94 7.98
N CYS A 167 4.80 -7.72 8.41
CA CYS A 167 4.66 -9.17 8.63
C CYS A 167 3.64 -9.55 9.73
N GLN A 168 3.16 -8.60 10.53
CA GLN A 168 2.07 -8.82 11.49
C GLN A 168 0.67 -8.65 10.88
N LEU A 169 0.57 -8.13 9.65
CA LEU A 169 -0.70 -8.01 8.94
C LEU A 169 -1.09 -9.38 8.38
N THR A 170 -2.19 -9.92 8.87
CA THR A 170 -2.76 -11.15 8.31
C THR A 170 -3.67 -10.84 7.12
N PRO A 171 -3.94 -11.81 6.21
CA PRO A 171 -4.90 -11.63 5.13
C PRO A 171 -6.26 -11.12 5.61
N GLU A 172 -6.79 -11.67 6.71
CA GLU A 172 -8.08 -11.27 7.29
C GLU A 172 -8.03 -9.81 7.80
N ARG A 173 -6.87 -9.38 8.34
CA ARG A 173 -6.68 -8.01 8.77
C ARG A 173 -6.66 -7.07 7.57
N LEU A 174 -5.98 -7.43 6.50
CA LEU A 174 -5.93 -6.65 5.27
C LEU A 174 -7.32 -6.56 4.61
N GLN A 175 -8.05 -7.68 4.53
CA GLN A 175 -9.45 -7.66 4.07
C GLN A 175 -10.31 -6.70 4.92
N SER A 176 -10.22 -6.78 6.24
CA SER A 176 -10.96 -5.90 7.16
C SER A 176 -10.59 -4.42 7.01
N LEU A 177 -9.33 -4.10 6.78
CA LEU A 177 -8.87 -2.73 6.57
C LEU A 177 -9.26 -2.19 5.20
N CYS A 178 -9.19 -3.01 4.15
CA CYS A 178 -9.42 -2.63 2.76
C CYS A 178 -10.86 -2.89 2.28
N GLY A 179 -11.72 -3.51 3.10
CA GLY A 179 -13.12 -3.80 2.80
C GLY A 179 -13.96 -2.51 2.76
N TYR A 180 -14.14 -1.95 1.58
CA TYR A 180 -15.09 -0.87 1.33
C TYR A 180 -16.33 -1.43 0.63
N PRO A 181 -17.56 -1.00 0.99
CA PRO A 181 -18.79 -1.50 0.37
C PRO A 181 -18.81 -1.39 -1.15
N TRP A 182 -18.24 -0.32 -1.70
CA TRP A 182 -18.17 -0.12 -3.15
C TRP A 182 -17.18 -1.09 -3.83
N ILE A 183 -16.10 -1.49 -3.14
CA ILE A 183 -15.15 -2.48 -3.67
C ILE A 183 -15.83 -3.85 -3.71
N GLU A 184 -16.53 -4.23 -2.64
CA GLU A 184 -17.28 -5.48 -2.57
C GLU A 184 -18.32 -5.60 -3.70
N GLN A 185 -19.01 -4.50 -4.03
CA GLN A 185 -19.95 -4.45 -5.16
C GLN A 185 -19.29 -4.60 -6.54
N VAL A 186 -18.01 -4.29 -6.64
CA VAL A 186 -17.26 -4.32 -7.91
C VAL A 186 -16.61 -5.67 -8.17
N ILE A 187 -16.24 -6.38 -7.10
CA ILE A 187 -15.55 -7.68 -7.17
C ILE A 187 -16.47 -8.89 -6.90
N GLY A 188 -17.69 -8.67 -6.38
CA GLY A 188 -18.75 -9.69 -6.20
C GLY A 188 -19.56 -9.81 -7.47
#